data_8e8dadee6a636fe613a2f05564a3a20e
#
_entry.id   8e8dadee6a636fe613a2f05564a3a20e
#
_cell.length_a   1.000
_cell.length_b   1.000
_cell.length_c   1.000
_cell.angle_alpha   90.00
_cell.angle_beta   90.00
_cell.angle_gamma   90.00
#
_symmetry.space_group_name_H-M   'P 1'
#
loop_
_entity.id
_entity.type
_entity.pdbx_description
1 polymer ?
#
loop_
_entity_poly.entity_id
_entity_poly.type
_entity_poly.pdbx_seq_one_letter_code
_entity_poly.pdbx_strand_id
1 'polypeptide(L)'
;MKAIQVHTYGGPEALKLEELPTPQPGQGQALVKIEAAGVNYIDVYHRTGLYPAPLPRLMGVEGAGVVEAVGADVTEVKVGDRVAYAHTG
;
A
#
# COMPACT_ATOMS: atom_id res chain seq x y z
N MET A 1 12.15 -1.89 0.57
CA MET A 1 11.24 -0.92 1.22
C MET A 1 10.69 -1.46 2.53
N LYS A 2 10.38 -0.60 3.45
CA LYS A 2 9.75 -1.02 4.71
C LYS A 2 8.24 -0.94 4.56
N ALA A 3 7.55 -1.96 5.09
CA ALA A 3 6.10 -2.03 5.03
C ALA A 3 5.54 -2.73 6.26
N ILE A 4 4.27 -2.46 6.56
CA ILE A 4 3.56 -3.16 7.63
C ILE A 4 2.75 -4.29 7.00
N GLN A 5 3.02 -5.52 7.45
CA GLN A 5 2.28 -6.71 7.02
C GLN A 5 1.63 -7.42 8.18
N VAL A 6 0.57 -8.14 7.86
CA VAL A 6 -0.12 -9.06 8.77
C VAL A 6 0.02 -10.46 8.21
N HIS A 7 0.62 -11.37 9.00
CA HIS A 7 0.76 -12.77 8.63
C HIS A 7 -0.35 -13.64 9.23
N THR A 8 -0.91 -13.21 10.35
CA THR A 8 -2.07 -13.83 10.99
C THR A 8 -2.99 -12.73 11.49
N TYR A 9 -4.28 -12.97 11.46
CA TYR A 9 -5.23 -12.00 12.01
C TYR A 9 -5.05 -11.87 13.52
N GLY A 10 -5.35 -10.69 14.06
CA GLY A 10 -5.25 -10.49 15.49
C GLY A 10 -5.34 -9.03 15.90
N GLY A 11 -4.89 -8.75 17.11
CA GLY A 11 -4.81 -7.41 17.67
C GLY A 11 -3.62 -6.62 17.14
N PRO A 12 -3.28 -5.48 17.77
CA PRO A 12 -2.18 -4.63 17.30
C PRO A 12 -0.84 -5.36 17.16
N GLU A 13 -0.62 -6.41 17.95
CA GLU A 13 0.59 -7.22 17.87
C GLU A 13 0.74 -7.98 16.56
N ALA A 14 -0.34 -8.11 15.77
CA ALA A 14 -0.30 -8.74 14.46
C ALA A 14 0.39 -7.85 13.41
N LEU A 15 0.50 -6.57 13.67
CA LEU A 15 1.18 -5.63 12.78
C LEU A 15 2.69 -5.83 12.87
N LYS A 16 3.33 -6.15 11.74
CA LYS A 16 4.78 -6.37 11.66
C LYS A 16 5.41 -5.41 10.68
N LEU A 17 6.44 -4.68 11.12
CA LEU A 17 7.26 -3.88 10.23
C LEU A 17 8.30 -4.79 9.60
N GLU A 18 8.31 -4.86 8.28
CA GLU A 18 9.16 -5.77 7.55
C GLU A 18 9.83 -5.07 6.38
N GLU A 19 11.01 -5.57 6.01
CA GLU A 19 11.71 -5.14 4.81
C GLU A 19 11.27 -6.00 3.63
N LEU A 20 10.77 -5.37 2.58
CA LEU A 20 10.27 -6.04 1.40
C LEU A 20 10.97 -5.50 0.14
N PRO A 21 11.05 -6.30 -0.94
CA PRO A 21 11.51 -5.78 -2.22
C PRO A 21 10.63 -4.62 -2.67
N THR A 22 11.24 -3.61 -3.29
CA THR A 22 10.49 -2.52 -3.89
C THR A 22 9.70 -3.08 -5.08
N PRO A 23 8.37 -2.88 -5.12
CA PRO A 23 7.57 -3.41 -6.23
C PRO A 23 7.87 -2.71 -7.53
N GLN A 24 7.57 -3.37 -8.64
CA GLN A 24 7.66 -2.79 -9.97
C GLN A 24 6.24 -2.49 -10.45
N PRO A 25 5.99 -1.31 -11.05
CA PRO A 25 4.67 -1.00 -11.57
C PRO A 25 4.36 -1.86 -12.80
N GLY A 26 3.20 -2.52 -12.77
CA GLY A 26 2.68 -3.24 -13.92
C GLY A 26 1.96 -2.31 -14.88
N GLN A 27 1.34 -2.89 -15.91
CA GLN A 27 0.55 -2.12 -16.87
C GLN A 27 -0.55 -1.34 -16.17
N GLY A 28 -0.68 -0.06 -16.46
CA GLY A 28 -1.68 0.82 -15.86
C GLY A 28 -1.39 1.21 -14.41
N GLN A 29 -0.21 0.89 -13.90
CA GLN A 29 0.17 1.17 -12.52
C GLN A 29 1.30 2.18 -12.42
N ALA A 30 1.35 2.86 -11.27
CA ALA A 30 2.45 3.77 -10.93
C ALA A 30 3.03 3.36 -9.57
N LEU A 31 4.35 3.48 -9.44
CA LEU A 31 5.03 3.30 -8.16
C LEU A 31 5.16 4.67 -7.50
N VAL A 32 4.65 4.78 -6.28
CA VAL A 32 4.65 6.03 -5.52
C VAL A 32 5.58 5.87 -4.32
N LYS A 33 6.53 6.81 -4.18
CA LYS A 33 7.31 6.93 -2.95
C LYS A 33 6.46 7.66 -1.93
N ILE A 34 6.01 6.93 -0.91
CA ILE A 34 5.08 7.45 0.09
C ILE A 34 5.77 8.45 1.01
N GLU A 35 5.17 9.62 1.15
CA GLU A 35 5.58 10.65 2.10
C GLU A 35 4.61 10.74 3.29
N ALA A 36 3.34 10.39 3.07
CA ALA A 36 2.33 10.37 4.12
C ALA A 36 1.31 9.27 3.82
N ALA A 37 0.86 8.58 4.86
CA ALA A 37 -0.16 7.54 4.74
C ALA A 37 -1.20 7.75 5.82
N GLY A 38 -2.47 7.65 5.45
CA GLY A 38 -3.56 7.77 6.39
C GLY A 38 -3.88 6.43 7.05
N VAL A 39 -4.37 6.50 8.28
CA VAL A 39 -4.88 5.34 9.01
C VAL A 39 -6.40 5.46 9.05
N ASN A 40 -7.07 4.40 8.64
CA ASN A 40 -8.53 4.36 8.55
C ASN A 40 -9.08 3.21 9.40
N TYR A 41 -10.33 3.32 9.81
CA TYR A 41 -10.94 2.30 10.66
C TYR A 41 -11.03 0.94 9.94
N ILE A 42 -11.11 0.94 8.61
CA ILE A 42 -11.10 -0.30 7.81
C ILE A 42 -9.78 -1.09 8.00
N ASP A 43 -8.69 -0.43 8.33
CA ASP A 43 -7.41 -1.10 8.59
C ASP A 43 -7.53 -2.04 9.78
N VAL A 44 -8.33 -1.68 10.79
CA VAL A 44 -8.62 -2.54 11.92
C VAL A 44 -9.35 -3.80 11.45
N TYR A 45 -10.32 -3.66 10.57
CA TYR A 45 -11.08 -4.80 10.02
C TYR A 45 -10.19 -5.72 9.21
N HIS A 46 -9.25 -5.17 8.45
CA HIS A 46 -8.28 -5.97 7.71
C HIS A 46 -7.35 -6.74 8.67
N ARG A 47 -6.93 -6.10 9.75
CA ARG A 47 -6.05 -6.72 10.75
C ARG A 47 -6.75 -7.85 11.50
N THR A 48 -8.01 -7.67 11.86
CA THR A 48 -8.76 -8.65 12.66
C THR A 48 -9.36 -9.78 11.83
N GLY A 49 -9.43 -9.62 10.50
CA GLY A 49 -10.00 -10.63 9.61
C GLY A 49 -11.50 -10.47 9.38
N LEU A 50 -12.12 -9.37 9.79
CA LEU A 50 -13.53 -9.12 9.49
C LEU A 50 -13.77 -9.09 7.98
N TYR A 51 -12.82 -8.56 7.21
CA TYR A 51 -12.80 -8.64 5.75
C TYR A 51 -11.60 -9.50 5.34
N PRO A 52 -11.75 -10.83 5.26
CA PRO A 52 -10.62 -11.71 5.02
C PRO A 52 -10.02 -11.53 3.63
N ALA A 53 -8.72 -11.73 3.55
CA ALA A 53 -7.96 -11.70 2.31
C ALA A 53 -6.76 -12.64 2.44
N PRO A 54 -6.10 -13.01 1.33
CA PRO A 54 -4.89 -13.82 1.41
C PRO A 54 -3.83 -13.19 2.29
N LEU A 55 -3.18 -14.01 3.11
CA LEU A 55 -2.07 -13.60 3.97
C LEU A 55 -0.73 -14.10 3.39
N PRO A 56 0.39 -13.41 3.59
CA PRO A 56 0.51 -12.14 4.31
C PRO A 56 -0.12 -10.98 3.55
N ARG A 57 -0.59 -9.99 4.28
CA ARG A 57 -1.30 -8.85 3.70
C ARG A 57 -0.62 -7.54 4.08
N LEU A 58 -0.36 -6.70 3.07
CA LEU A 58 0.06 -5.33 3.29
C LEU A 58 -1.09 -4.50 3.83
N MET A 59 -0.79 -3.63 4.81
CA MET A 59 -1.78 -2.80 5.46
C MET A 59 -1.83 -1.41 4.85
N GLY A 60 -3.01 -0.78 4.96
CA GLY A 60 -3.24 0.57 4.47
C GLY A 60 -3.96 0.62 3.14
N VAL A 61 -4.78 1.66 2.96
CA VAL A 61 -5.60 1.84 1.75
C VAL A 61 -5.42 3.22 1.12
N GLU A 62 -4.62 4.09 1.73
CA GLU A 62 -4.40 5.44 1.19
C GLU A 62 -2.98 5.91 1.45
N GLY A 63 -2.54 6.82 0.61
CA GLY A 63 -1.24 7.43 0.75
C GLY A 63 -1.07 8.62 -0.16
N ALA A 64 -0.02 9.37 0.08
CA ALA A 64 0.38 10.50 -0.74
C ALA A 64 1.90 10.50 -0.89
N GLY A 65 2.37 10.91 -2.03
CA GLY A 65 3.80 10.97 -2.28
C GLY A 65 4.12 11.37 -3.70
N VAL A 66 5.27 10.94 -4.17
CA VAL A 66 5.80 11.31 -5.48
C VAL A 66 5.93 10.05 -6.34
N VAL A 67 5.51 10.15 -7.59
CA VAL A 67 5.64 9.05 -8.54
C VAL A 67 7.12 8.81 -8.86
N GLU A 68 7.60 7.59 -8.62
CA GLU A 68 8.99 7.19 -8.91
C GLU A 68 9.12 6.47 -10.25
N ALA A 69 8.09 5.73 -10.65
CA ALA A 69 8.08 4.98 -11.88
C ALA A 69 6.65 4.76 -12.34
N VAL A 70 6.47 4.57 -13.63
CA VAL A 70 5.17 4.26 -14.23
C VAL A 70 5.29 3.01 -15.09
N GLY A 71 4.22 2.23 -15.14
CA GLY A 71 4.12 1.07 -16.01
C GLY A 71 3.71 1.44 -17.43
N ALA A 72 3.51 0.42 -18.24
CA ALA A 72 3.07 0.61 -19.63
C ALA A 72 1.69 1.27 -19.66
N ASP A 73 1.47 2.11 -20.66
CA ASP A 73 0.19 2.78 -20.93
C ASP A 73 -0.27 3.77 -19.85
N VAL A 74 0.60 4.17 -18.95
CA VAL A 74 0.28 5.20 -17.96
C VAL A 74 0.57 6.57 -18.56
N THR A 75 -0.49 7.36 -18.76
CA THR A 75 -0.41 8.71 -19.34
C THR A 75 -0.95 9.80 -18.42
N GLU A 76 -1.70 9.43 -17.37
CA GLU A 76 -2.37 10.36 -16.47
C GLU A 76 -1.42 10.99 -15.46
N VAL A 77 -0.34 10.30 -15.13
CA VAL A 77 0.71 10.78 -14.24
C VAL A 77 2.09 10.45 -14.84
N LYS A 78 3.10 11.15 -14.35
CA LYS A 78 4.49 10.91 -14.78
C LYS A 78 5.41 10.95 -13.58
N VAL A 79 6.62 10.44 -13.75
CA VAL A 79 7.66 10.48 -12.72
C VAL A 79 7.87 11.92 -12.25
N GLY A 80 7.88 12.10 -10.94
CA GLY A 80 8.02 13.41 -10.30
C GLY A 80 6.71 14.07 -9.89
N ASP A 81 5.56 13.55 -10.37
CA ASP A 81 4.26 14.13 -9.98
C ASP A 81 3.95 13.82 -8.53
N ARG A 82 3.34 14.81 -7.84
CA ARG A 82 2.78 14.60 -6.52
C ARG A 82 1.37 14.04 -6.65
N VAL A 83 1.10 12.95 -5.95
CA VAL A 83 -0.17 12.23 -6.06
C VAL A 83 -0.68 11.83 -4.68
N ALA A 84 -1.98 11.59 -4.62
CA ALA A 84 -2.62 10.96 -3.47
C ALA A 84 -3.63 9.95 -3.99
N TYR A 85 -3.85 8.90 -3.21
CA TYR A 85 -4.80 7.85 -3.59
C TYR A 85 -5.52 7.33 -2.35
N ALA A 86 -6.68 6.72 -2.59
CA ALA A 86 -7.47 6.08 -1.54
C ALA A 86 -8.12 4.82 -2.10
N HIS A 87 -8.34 3.84 -1.22
CA HIS A 87 -9.03 2.58 -1.53
C HIS A 87 -8.39 1.78 -2.67
N THR A 88 -7.07 1.79 -2.74
CA THR A 88 -6.36 0.90 -3.65
C THR A 88 -6.33 -0.51 -3.06
N GLY A 89 -6.72 -1.44 -3.85
CA GLY A 89 -6.70 -2.84 -3.48
C GLY A 89 -5.37 -3.50 -3.72
#